data_4fcde195a89fb175dedaa9935516ceee
#
_entry.id   4fcde195a89fb175dedaa9935516ceee
#
_cell.length_a   1.000
_cell.length_b   1.000
_cell.length_c   1.000
_cell.angle_alpha   90.00
_cell.angle_beta   90.00
_cell.angle_gamma   90.00
#
_symmetry.space_group_name_H-M   'P 1'
#
loop_
_entity.id
_entity.type
_entity.pdbx_description
1 polymer ?
#
loop_
_entity_poly.entity_id
_entity_poly.type
_entity_poly.pdbx_seq_one_letter_code
_entity_poly.pdbx_strand_id
1 'polypeptide(L)'
;MPAVEIITLFITILCLVSFCAVFTILFHHYYASNIEAVSSGKEDIALIDNAIDEEREKQNKVKKTWKLVGKIFSYVILGIVFAFFIFSFVSKIQGNTMPFGDSTIVVIASGSMSEKNNEYVKDNEELNNQFDTYDMIGISKYGSQNDVKLYDVVAYKNKKDITIVHRVVQIKTLEDGSVVYITQGDTNLSNDVGSQYDGYLTYDKIIGWYNGVRIKGLGVFVIFLQSPAGIITVLSVIYCLFMFDHFSSKYVKAITERTNMLVKLIDYDLGSQDASEVTSQYHETLLYKGSIYTFHDGEYVGKECNDGYEKVFKNHMIFVKKENGKNTVTVTNTKTNVAFIILAH
;
A
#
# COMPACT_ATOMS: atom_id res chain seq x y z
N MET A 1 21.88 -11.98 25.39
CA MET A 1 20.87 -10.89 25.37
C MET A 1 20.60 -10.49 26.80
N PRO A 2 20.63 -9.20 27.14
CA PRO A 2 20.21 -8.74 28.47
C PRO A 2 18.72 -9.06 28.70
N ALA A 3 18.34 -9.33 29.95
CA ALA A 3 16.97 -9.73 30.31
C ALA A 3 15.88 -8.77 29.76
N VAL A 4 16.19 -7.47 29.69
CA VAL A 4 15.32 -6.44 29.13
C VAL A 4 15.00 -6.68 27.66
N GLU A 5 15.97 -7.09 26.85
CA GLU A 5 15.75 -7.37 25.42
C GLU A 5 14.85 -8.59 25.20
N ILE A 6 14.99 -9.62 26.03
CA ILE A 6 14.15 -10.82 25.98
C ILE A 6 12.70 -10.48 26.35
N ILE A 7 12.52 -9.67 27.42
CA ILE A 7 11.19 -9.21 27.86
C ILE A 7 10.53 -8.37 26.77
N THR A 8 11.26 -7.42 26.18
CA THR A 8 10.77 -6.58 25.09
C THR A 8 10.35 -7.42 23.88
N LEU A 9 11.17 -8.41 23.49
CA LEU A 9 10.85 -9.32 22.40
C LEU A 9 9.56 -10.11 22.70
N PHE A 10 9.44 -10.63 23.93
CA PHE A 10 8.25 -11.38 24.33
C PHE A 10 6.97 -10.54 24.29
N ILE A 11 7.02 -9.32 24.84
CA ILE A 11 5.89 -8.38 24.79
C ILE A 11 5.54 -8.02 23.34
N THR A 12 6.53 -7.81 22.50
CA THR A 12 6.36 -7.52 21.08
C THR A 12 5.61 -8.62 20.35
N ILE A 13 6.01 -9.88 20.56
CA ILE A 13 5.35 -11.05 19.97
C ILE A 13 3.92 -11.19 20.51
N LEU A 14 3.73 -11.01 21.79
CA LEU A 14 2.39 -11.09 22.42
C LEU A 14 1.43 -10.04 21.84
N CYS A 15 1.89 -8.80 21.68
CA CYS A 15 1.11 -7.73 21.06
C CYS A 15 0.72 -8.06 19.60
N LEU A 16 1.67 -8.58 18.80
CA LEU A 16 1.40 -8.97 17.43
C LEU A 16 0.36 -10.10 17.35
N VAL A 17 0.53 -11.15 18.15
CA VAL A 17 -0.41 -12.30 18.18
C VAL A 17 -1.80 -11.84 18.62
N SER A 18 -1.89 -11.00 19.66
CA SER A 18 -3.16 -10.45 20.14
C SER A 18 -3.84 -9.60 19.08
N PHE A 19 -3.09 -8.73 18.40
CA PHE A 19 -3.59 -7.93 17.28
C PHE A 19 -4.14 -8.82 16.15
N CYS A 20 -3.37 -9.82 15.72
CA CYS A 20 -3.78 -10.74 14.66
C CYS A 20 -5.06 -11.51 15.04
N ALA A 21 -5.17 -11.98 16.28
CA ALA A 21 -6.34 -12.70 16.75
C ALA A 21 -7.60 -11.81 16.76
N VAL A 22 -7.51 -10.61 17.36
CA VAL A 22 -8.64 -9.66 17.40
C VAL A 22 -9.05 -9.24 16.00
N PHE A 23 -8.09 -8.92 15.14
CA PHE A 23 -8.35 -8.51 13.77
C PHE A 23 -9.05 -9.64 12.98
N THR A 24 -8.57 -10.89 13.11
CA THR A 24 -9.22 -12.05 12.47
C THR A 24 -10.67 -12.22 12.90
N ILE A 25 -10.94 -12.12 14.20
CA ILE A 25 -12.31 -12.28 14.74
C ILE A 25 -13.22 -11.19 14.20
N LEU A 26 -12.78 -9.92 14.22
CA LEU A 26 -13.55 -8.79 13.72
C LEU A 26 -13.83 -8.91 12.22
N PHE A 27 -12.80 -9.24 11.44
CA PHE A 27 -12.93 -9.43 9.99
C PHE A 27 -13.82 -10.63 9.64
N HIS A 28 -13.63 -11.75 10.33
CA HIS A 28 -14.48 -12.93 10.13
C HIS A 28 -15.94 -12.59 10.39
N HIS A 29 -16.24 -11.92 11.51
CA HIS A 29 -17.60 -11.54 11.85
C HIS A 29 -18.21 -10.58 10.82
N TYR A 30 -17.46 -9.54 10.44
CA TYR A 30 -17.88 -8.56 9.44
C TYR A 30 -18.18 -9.22 8.08
N TYR A 31 -17.26 -10.00 7.55
CA TYR A 31 -17.45 -10.64 6.25
C TYR A 31 -18.49 -11.78 6.29
N ALA A 32 -18.56 -12.56 7.36
CA ALA A 32 -19.58 -13.59 7.50
C ALA A 32 -20.98 -12.98 7.47
N SER A 33 -21.22 -11.87 8.19
CA SER A 33 -22.48 -11.15 8.18
C SER A 33 -22.84 -10.60 6.78
N ASN A 34 -21.85 -10.03 6.07
CA ASN A 34 -22.07 -9.50 4.73
C ASN A 34 -22.32 -10.63 3.71
N ILE A 35 -21.61 -11.75 3.80
CA ILE A 35 -21.84 -12.92 2.93
C ILE A 35 -23.23 -13.49 3.18
N GLU A 36 -23.67 -13.56 4.44
CA GLU A 36 -25.03 -14.01 4.79
C GLU A 36 -26.08 -13.05 4.24
N ALA A 37 -25.88 -11.72 4.34
CA ALA A 37 -26.78 -10.72 3.78
C ALA A 37 -26.93 -10.87 2.26
N VAL A 38 -25.81 -11.06 1.55
CA VAL A 38 -25.81 -11.30 0.10
C VAL A 38 -26.51 -12.63 -0.23
N SER A 39 -26.17 -13.71 0.48
CA SER A 39 -26.72 -15.05 0.19
C SER A 39 -28.21 -15.13 0.50
N SER A 40 -28.69 -14.40 1.51
CA SER A 40 -30.12 -14.35 1.88
C SER A 40 -30.97 -13.45 0.98
N GLY A 41 -30.34 -12.73 0.03
CA GLY A 41 -31.05 -11.83 -0.89
C GLY A 41 -31.38 -10.45 -0.29
N LYS A 42 -30.95 -10.14 0.92
CA LYS A 42 -31.18 -8.82 1.54
C LYS A 42 -30.55 -7.66 0.75
N GLU A 43 -29.51 -7.96 -0.03
CA GLU A 43 -28.76 -6.98 -0.82
C GLU A 43 -29.06 -7.05 -2.34
N ASP A 44 -30.03 -7.85 -2.77
CA ASP A 44 -30.34 -8.04 -4.20
C ASP A 44 -30.63 -6.72 -4.93
N ILE A 45 -31.32 -5.81 -4.25
CA ILE A 45 -31.60 -4.46 -4.76
C ILE A 45 -30.32 -3.72 -5.09
N ALA A 46 -29.38 -3.66 -4.13
CA ALA A 46 -28.12 -2.97 -4.28
C ALA A 46 -27.22 -3.66 -5.34
N LEU A 47 -27.27 -4.98 -5.43
CA LEU A 47 -26.53 -5.74 -6.44
C LEU A 47 -27.03 -5.45 -7.85
N ILE A 48 -28.35 -5.36 -8.05
CA ILE A 48 -28.94 -5.02 -9.34
C ILE A 48 -28.60 -3.57 -9.72
N ASP A 49 -28.77 -2.62 -8.80
CA ASP A 49 -28.44 -1.22 -9.04
C ASP A 49 -26.95 -1.05 -9.39
N ASN A 50 -26.07 -1.71 -8.65
CA ASN A 50 -24.62 -1.70 -8.92
C ASN A 50 -24.26 -2.32 -10.28
N ALA A 51 -24.90 -3.44 -10.65
CA ALA A 51 -24.67 -4.07 -11.94
C ALA A 51 -25.10 -3.17 -13.12
N ILE A 52 -26.23 -2.46 -12.98
CA ILE A 52 -26.70 -1.48 -13.95
C ILE A 52 -25.72 -0.31 -14.05
N ASP A 53 -25.25 0.21 -12.91
CA ASP A 53 -24.32 1.33 -12.90
C ASP A 53 -22.93 0.92 -13.43
N GLU A 54 -22.45 -0.30 -13.15
CA GLU A 54 -21.23 -0.82 -13.76
C GLU A 54 -21.33 -0.91 -15.29
N GLU A 55 -22.48 -1.35 -15.82
CA GLU A 55 -22.68 -1.42 -17.26
C GLU A 55 -22.69 -0.03 -17.90
N ARG A 56 -23.34 0.94 -17.26
CA ARG A 56 -23.28 2.36 -17.66
C ARG A 56 -21.86 2.93 -17.60
N GLU A 57 -21.09 2.59 -16.54
CA GLU A 57 -19.70 3.04 -16.39
C GLU A 57 -18.76 2.40 -17.41
N LYS A 58 -18.98 1.14 -17.82
CA LYS A 58 -18.19 0.48 -18.90
C LYS A 58 -18.25 1.24 -20.21
N GLN A 59 -19.35 1.93 -20.47
CA GLN A 59 -19.51 2.79 -21.65
C GLN A 59 -18.75 4.12 -21.53
N ASN A 60 -18.34 4.50 -20.33
CA ASN A 60 -17.60 5.75 -20.10
C ASN A 60 -16.09 5.50 -20.09
N LYS A 61 -15.44 5.66 -21.26
CA LYS A 61 -14.00 5.43 -21.47
C LYS A 61 -13.12 6.23 -20.48
N VAL A 62 -13.52 7.44 -20.11
CA VAL A 62 -12.78 8.33 -19.20
C VAL A 62 -12.72 7.74 -17.79
N LYS A 63 -13.86 7.29 -17.23
CA LYS A 63 -13.89 6.67 -15.90
C LYS A 63 -13.07 5.38 -15.85
N LYS A 64 -13.10 4.55 -16.91
CA LYS A 64 -12.30 3.32 -17.00
C LYS A 64 -10.81 3.63 -16.95
N THR A 65 -10.38 4.66 -17.67
CA THR A 65 -8.97 5.09 -17.66
C THR A 65 -8.54 5.57 -16.26
N TRP A 66 -9.35 6.37 -15.58
CA TRP A 66 -9.06 6.82 -14.21
C TRP A 66 -9.02 5.68 -13.19
N LYS A 67 -9.91 4.69 -13.29
CA LYS A 67 -9.84 3.47 -12.44
C LYS A 67 -8.54 2.69 -12.68
N LEU A 68 -8.09 2.58 -13.94
CA LEU A 68 -6.82 1.93 -14.28
C LEU A 68 -5.62 2.70 -13.72
N VAL A 69 -5.60 4.03 -13.93
CA VAL A 69 -4.56 4.93 -13.39
C VAL A 69 -4.48 4.81 -11.86
N GLY A 70 -5.63 4.80 -11.16
CA GLY A 70 -5.68 4.63 -9.71
C GLY A 70 -5.10 3.28 -9.25
N LYS A 71 -5.39 2.18 -9.96
CA LYS A 71 -4.80 0.87 -9.65
C LYS A 71 -3.28 0.87 -9.86
N ILE A 72 -2.80 1.38 -10.99
CA ILE A 72 -1.36 1.48 -11.27
C ILE A 72 -0.66 2.32 -10.19
N PHE A 73 -1.22 3.47 -9.84
CA PHE A 73 -0.70 4.35 -8.80
C PHE A 73 -0.62 3.65 -7.43
N SER A 74 -1.65 2.88 -7.06
CA SER A 74 -1.65 2.09 -5.83
C SER A 74 -0.54 1.04 -5.81
N TYR A 75 -0.32 0.31 -6.90
CA TYR A 75 0.78 -0.66 -7.00
C TYR A 75 2.15 -0.01 -6.96
N VAL A 76 2.30 1.18 -7.58
CA VAL A 76 3.56 1.95 -7.53
C VAL A 76 3.87 2.38 -6.09
N ILE A 77 2.88 2.92 -5.37
CA ILE A 77 3.05 3.27 -3.95
C ILE A 77 3.43 2.05 -3.12
N LEU A 78 2.73 0.93 -3.30
CA LEU A 78 3.03 -0.32 -2.57
C LEU A 78 4.44 -0.80 -2.87
N GLY A 79 4.88 -0.73 -4.14
CA GLY A 79 6.24 -1.07 -4.56
C GLY A 79 7.29 -0.18 -3.90
N ILE A 80 7.05 1.13 -3.80
CA ILE A 80 7.93 2.09 -3.13
C ILE A 80 8.05 1.76 -1.63
N VAL A 81 6.93 1.52 -0.96
CA VAL A 81 6.90 1.16 0.47
C VAL A 81 7.67 -0.14 0.72
N PHE A 82 7.47 -1.14 -0.14
CA PHE A 82 8.16 -2.43 -0.04
C PHE A 82 9.68 -2.30 -0.30
N ALA A 83 10.08 -1.51 -1.31
CA ALA A 83 11.48 -1.20 -1.58
C ALA A 83 12.13 -0.48 -0.38
N PHE A 84 11.40 0.45 0.24
CA PHE A 84 11.87 1.16 1.43
C PHE A 84 12.01 0.24 2.65
N PHE A 85 11.13 -0.74 2.78
CA PHE A 85 11.23 -1.77 3.82
C PHE A 85 12.48 -2.65 3.63
N ILE A 86 12.71 -3.13 2.41
CA ILE A 86 13.92 -3.91 2.09
C ILE A 86 15.18 -3.07 2.37
N PHE A 87 15.19 -1.83 1.91
CA PHE A 87 16.27 -0.87 2.18
C PHE A 87 16.56 -0.76 3.68
N SER A 88 15.53 -0.54 4.49
CA SER A 88 15.64 -0.40 5.93
C SER A 88 16.23 -1.66 6.59
N PHE A 89 15.78 -2.84 6.18
CA PHE A 89 16.24 -4.12 6.71
C PHE A 89 17.71 -4.41 6.36
N VAL A 90 18.08 -4.19 5.10
CA VAL A 90 19.47 -4.36 4.64
C VAL A 90 20.40 -3.36 5.34
N SER A 91 19.97 -2.10 5.44
CA SER A 91 20.72 -1.05 6.15
C SER A 91 20.99 -1.42 7.61
N LYS A 92 20.02 -2.01 8.31
CA LYS A 92 20.22 -2.47 9.70
C LYS A 92 21.31 -3.52 9.82
N ILE A 93 21.32 -4.51 8.91
CA ILE A 93 22.34 -5.58 8.91
C ILE A 93 23.72 -5.01 8.67
N GLN A 94 23.84 -3.95 7.88
CA GLN A 94 25.11 -3.33 7.50
C GLN A 94 25.53 -2.15 8.40
N GLY A 95 24.90 -2.00 9.56
CA GLY A 95 25.25 -0.93 10.53
C GLY A 95 24.81 0.45 10.07
N ASN A 96 23.57 0.60 9.59
CA ASN A 96 22.94 1.81 9.04
C ASN A 96 23.60 2.35 7.77
N THR A 97 24.26 1.47 7.02
CA THR A 97 24.85 1.80 5.71
C THR A 97 24.19 0.97 4.62
N MET A 98 24.09 1.52 3.43
CA MET A 98 23.65 0.79 2.24
C MET A 98 24.51 1.16 1.03
N PRO A 99 25.27 0.22 0.48
CA PRO A 99 25.98 0.42 -0.77
C PRO A 99 25.02 0.70 -1.92
N PHE A 100 25.32 1.73 -2.69
CA PHE A 100 24.58 2.08 -3.89
C PHE A 100 25.53 2.46 -5.01
N GLY A 101 25.96 1.49 -5.81
CA GLY A 101 27.02 1.65 -6.79
C GLY A 101 28.36 1.99 -6.10
N ASP A 102 28.99 3.07 -6.53
CA ASP A 102 30.25 3.59 -5.94
C ASP A 102 30.04 4.46 -4.70
N SER A 103 28.80 4.66 -4.31
CA SER A 103 28.42 5.43 -3.12
C SER A 103 27.77 4.54 -2.07
N THR A 104 27.75 5.00 -0.84
CA THR A 104 27.06 4.37 0.28
C THR A 104 26.11 5.39 0.90
N ILE A 105 24.86 5.01 1.12
CA ILE A 105 23.91 5.83 1.87
C ILE A 105 24.05 5.48 3.35
N VAL A 106 24.15 6.50 4.19
CA VAL A 106 24.25 6.37 5.65
C VAL A 106 23.12 7.14 6.31
N VAL A 107 22.48 6.53 7.30
CA VAL A 107 21.46 7.19 8.14
C VAL A 107 22.11 7.71 9.41
N ILE A 108 21.99 9.00 9.68
CA ILE A 108 22.51 9.65 10.87
C ILE A 108 21.66 9.29 12.08
N ALA A 109 22.23 8.55 13.02
CA ALA A 109 21.52 8.04 14.19
C ALA A 109 21.66 8.92 15.44
N SER A 110 22.54 9.93 15.43
CA SER A 110 22.82 10.80 16.58
C SER A 110 23.09 12.23 16.16
N GLY A 111 22.99 13.15 17.11
CA GLY A 111 23.25 14.59 16.90
C GLY A 111 24.72 15.00 17.00
N SER A 112 25.70 14.07 16.92
CA SER A 112 27.12 14.38 17.08
C SER A 112 27.69 15.34 16.02
N MET A 113 26.96 15.52 14.91
CA MET A 113 27.31 16.41 13.80
C MET A 113 26.30 17.54 13.60
N SER A 114 25.40 17.81 14.55
CA SER A 114 24.30 18.76 14.35
C SER A 114 24.68 20.23 14.55
N GLU A 115 25.67 20.51 15.39
CA GLU A 115 26.06 21.86 15.80
C GLU A 115 27.60 22.01 15.76
N LYS A 116 28.07 23.25 15.60
CA LYS A 116 29.49 23.62 15.61
C LYS A 116 29.95 23.95 17.03
N ASN A 117 30.19 22.98 17.87
CA ASN A 117 30.57 23.20 19.28
C ASN A 117 32.05 22.92 19.58
N ASN A 118 32.74 22.12 18.74
CA ASN A 118 34.14 21.83 18.97
C ASN A 118 35.09 22.97 18.49
N GLU A 119 36.30 23.00 19.06
CA GLU A 119 37.29 24.04 18.78
C GLU A 119 37.74 24.14 17.31
N TYR A 120 37.62 23.06 16.52
CA TYR A 120 38.06 23.01 15.12
C TYR A 120 37.08 23.60 14.16
N VAL A 121 35.78 23.62 14.52
CA VAL A 121 34.71 24.03 13.59
C VAL A 121 33.96 25.29 14.04
N LYS A 122 34.04 25.65 15.34
CA LYS A 122 33.26 26.71 15.96
C LYS A 122 33.39 28.07 15.25
N ASP A 123 34.62 28.43 14.90
CA ASP A 123 34.95 29.73 14.31
C ASP A 123 35.21 29.63 12.79
N ASN A 124 34.98 28.47 12.18
CA ASN A 124 35.19 28.26 10.74
C ASN A 124 33.86 28.34 9.99
N GLU A 125 33.60 29.49 9.34
CA GLU A 125 32.36 29.74 8.60
C GLU A 125 32.23 28.90 7.32
N GLU A 126 33.30 28.35 6.77
CA GLU A 126 33.29 27.55 5.55
C GLU A 126 32.76 26.12 5.79
N LEU A 127 32.81 25.64 7.05
CA LEU A 127 32.37 24.29 7.42
C LEU A 127 30.86 24.27 7.75
N ASN A 128 29.99 24.40 6.75
CA ASN A 128 28.52 24.48 6.91
C ASN A 128 27.79 23.17 6.57
N ASN A 129 28.45 22.03 6.71
CA ASN A 129 27.90 20.71 6.37
C ASN A 129 27.58 19.86 7.62
N GLN A 130 26.88 20.46 8.58
CA GLN A 130 26.34 19.77 9.75
C GLN A 130 25.10 18.93 9.36
N PHE A 131 24.86 17.86 10.10
CA PHE A 131 23.75 16.93 9.87
C PHE A 131 22.90 16.77 11.11
N ASP A 132 21.61 16.77 10.94
CA ASP A 132 20.66 16.49 12.01
C ASP A 132 20.46 14.97 12.16
N THR A 133 20.02 14.56 13.35
CA THR A 133 19.58 13.18 13.57
C THR A 133 18.46 12.84 12.55
N TYR A 134 18.52 11.65 12.01
CA TYR A 134 17.63 11.13 10.96
C TYR A 134 17.84 11.70 9.56
N ASP A 135 18.90 12.44 9.30
CA ASP A 135 19.29 12.73 7.93
C ASP A 135 19.86 11.48 7.24
N MET A 136 19.64 11.39 5.95
CA MET A 136 20.32 10.42 5.09
C MET A 136 21.35 11.15 4.26
N ILE A 137 22.58 10.65 4.28
CA ILE A 137 23.70 11.25 3.56
C ILE A 137 24.34 10.29 2.59
N GLY A 138 24.88 10.83 1.50
CA GLY A 138 25.68 10.08 0.53
C GLY A 138 27.15 10.10 0.90
N ILE A 139 27.77 8.92 0.92
CA ILE A 139 29.20 8.71 1.17
C ILE A 139 29.82 8.12 -0.09
N SER A 140 30.86 8.75 -0.63
CA SER A 140 31.63 8.22 -1.74
C SER A 140 32.96 7.65 -1.26
N LYS A 141 33.42 6.58 -1.90
CA LYS A 141 34.73 6.00 -1.59
C LYS A 141 35.85 6.94 -2.02
N TYR A 142 36.94 6.96 -1.27
CA TYR A 142 38.16 7.60 -1.72
C TYR A 142 38.85 6.75 -2.80
N GLY A 143 39.49 7.40 -3.73
CA GLY A 143 40.37 6.71 -4.70
C GLY A 143 41.65 6.21 -4.10
N SER A 144 42.22 6.97 -3.15
CA SER A 144 43.47 6.65 -2.44
C SER A 144 43.50 7.29 -1.05
N GLN A 145 44.45 6.82 -0.21
CA GLN A 145 44.69 7.39 1.10
C GLN A 145 45.08 8.87 1.05
N ASN A 146 45.73 9.33 -0.03
CA ASN A 146 46.19 10.71 -0.21
C ASN A 146 45.05 11.67 -0.52
N ASP A 147 43.84 11.16 -0.86
CA ASP A 147 42.67 11.98 -1.17
C ASP A 147 41.94 12.45 0.09
N VAL A 148 42.24 11.85 1.26
CA VAL A 148 41.66 12.26 2.55
C VAL A 148 42.20 13.61 2.97
N LYS A 149 41.32 14.60 3.15
CA LYS A 149 41.71 15.97 3.50
C LYS A 149 41.31 16.32 4.93
N LEU A 150 42.00 17.30 5.46
CA LEU A 150 41.63 17.91 6.73
C LEU A 150 40.20 18.51 6.58
N TYR A 151 39.39 18.29 7.59
CA TYR A 151 37.95 18.70 7.66
C TYR A 151 37.00 17.92 6.74
N ASP A 152 37.44 16.90 6.02
CA ASP A 152 36.52 15.95 5.40
C ASP A 152 35.62 15.31 6.44
N VAL A 153 34.33 15.18 6.12
CA VAL A 153 33.40 14.38 6.92
C VAL A 153 33.46 12.96 6.41
N VAL A 154 33.93 12.03 7.24
CA VAL A 154 34.17 10.64 6.87
C VAL A 154 33.24 9.69 7.61
N ALA A 155 32.80 8.64 6.93
CA ALA A 155 32.17 7.49 7.54
C ALA A 155 33.23 6.41 7.77
N TYR A 156 33.28 5.84 8.97
CA TYR A 156 34.24 4.77 9.33
C TYR A 156 33.60 3.76 10.28
N LYS A 157 34.19 2.59 10.41
CA LYS A 157 33.81 1.55 11.40
C LYS A 157 34.51 1.76 12.71
N ASN A 158 33.76 1.85 13.80
CA ASN A 158 34.33 1.90 15.15
C ASN A 158 34.75 0.49 15.65
N LYS A 159 35.31 0.40 16.85
CA LYS A 159 35.74 -0.87 17.49
C LYS A 159 34.60 -1.86 17.76
N LYS A 160 33.34 -1.45 17.65
CA LYS A 160 32.15 -2.31 17.76
C LYS A 160 31.52 -2.60 16.40
N ASP A 161 32.21 -2.31 15.31
CA ASP A 161 31.74 -2.44 13.92
C ASP A 161 30.50 -1.56 13.59
N ILE A 162 30.29 -0.51 14.38
CA ILE A 162 29.22 0.48 14.15
C ILE A 162 29.76 1.57 13.24
N THR A 163 28.97 1.98 12.27
CA THR A 163 29.33 3.10 11.39
C THR A 163 29.19 4.43 12.11
N ILE A 164 30.27 5.20 12.16
CA ILE A 164 30.35 6.56 12.70
C ILE A 164 30.59 7.53 11.56
N VAL A 165 29.98 8.70 11.64
CA VAL A 165 30.18 9.80 10.68
C VAL A 165 30.65 11.02 11.45
N HIS A 166 31.95 11.32 11.34
CA HIS A 166 32.58 12.46 12.02
C HIS A 166 33.57 13.17 11.09
N ARG A 167 34.05 14.31 11.54
CA ARG A 167 34.99 15.13 10.77
C ARG A 167 36.45 14.78 11.10
N VAL A 168 37.30 14.77 10.08
CA VAL A 168 38.75 14.65 10.25
C VAL A 168 39.29 15.98 10.79
N VAL A 169 39.71 16.01 12.04
CA VAL A 169 40.22 17.21 12.71
C VAL A 169 41.75 17.28 12.73
N GLN A 170 42.43 16.14 12.56
CA GLN A 170 43.89 16.09 12.43
C GLN A 170 44.31 14.93 11.53
N ILE A 171 45.39 15.16 10.77
CA ILE A 171 46.10 14.14 9.99
C ILE A 171 47.51 14.06 10.54
N LYS A 172 47.99 12.89 10.91
CA LYS A 172 49.33 12.66 11.46
C LYS A 172 50.07 11.62 10.65
N THR A 173 51.36 11.84 10.47
CA THR A 173 52.30 10.80 9.98
C THR A 173 53.08 10.27 11.17
N LEU A 174 53.04 8.96 11.39
CA LEU A 174 53.75 8.30 12.45
C LEU A 174 55.23 8.11 12.07
N GLU A 175 56.07 7.67 13.04
CA GLU A 175 57.48 7.49 12.84
C GLU A 175 57.80 6.37 11.80
N ASP A 176 56.87 5.41 11.63
CA ASP A 176 56.96 4.34 10.64
C ASP A 176 56.51 4.79 9.21
N GLY A 177 56.15 6.08 9.04
CA GLY A 177 55.69 6.64 7.78
C GLY A 177 54.20 6.40 7.50
N SER A 178 53.47 5.71 8.38
CA SER A 178 52.03 5.51 8.22
C SER A 178 51.24 6.81 8.48
N VAL A 179 50.22 7.10 7.63
CA VAL A 179 49.31 8.23 7.80
C VAL A 179 48.10 7.78 8.56
N VAL A 180 47.75 8.51 9.61
CA VAL A 180 46.61 8.22 10.50
C VAL A 180 45.76 9.47 10.70
N TYR A 181 44.51 9.25 11.06
CA TYR A 181 43.52 10.30 11.16
C TYR A 181 42.95 10.38 12.58
N ILE A 182 42.63 11.58 13.02
CA ILE A 182 41.88 11.84 14.25
C ILE A 182 40.58 12.47 13.84
N THR A 183 39.46 11.87 14.23
CA THR A 183 38.10 12.38 13.95
C THR A 183 37.44 12.91 15.21
N GLN A 184 36.49 13.80 15.01
CA GLN A 184 35.64 14.36 16.08
C GLN A 184 34.30 14.77 15.51
N GLY A 185 33.21 14.50 16.27
CA GLY A 185 31.90 15.06 15.93
C GLY A 185 31.87 16.55 16.13
N ASP A 186 31.21 17.30 15.26
CA ASP A 186 31.14 18.74 15.30
C ASP A 186 30.51 19.28 16.61
N THR A 187 29.60 18.52 17.21
CA THR A 187 28.99 18.83 18.51
C THR A 187 29.84 18.37 19.71
N ASN A 188 30.77 17.42 19.50
CA ASN A 188 31.52 16.77 20.58
C ASN A 188 32.66 17.67 21.09
N LEU A 189 32.91 17.65 22.40
CA LEU A 189 34.00 18.38 23.04
C LEU A 189 35.32 17.61 23.05
N SER A 190 35.32 16.30 22.76
CA SER A 190 36.51 15.43 22.71
C SER A 190 36.51 14.68 21.40
N ASN A 191 37.75 14.33 20.96
CA ASN A 191 37.94 13.52 19.77
C ASN A 191 37.62 12.03 20.02
N ASP A 192 37.66 11.23 18.95
CA ASP A 192 37.21 9.85 18.95
C ASP A 192 38.26 8.85 19.45
N VAL A 193 39.50 9.29 19.70
CA VAL A 193 40.60 8.44 20.19
C VAL A 193 40.24 7.84 21.54
N GLY A 194 40.37 6.52 21.67
CA GLY A 194 40.01 5.77 22.86
C GLY A 194 38.52 5.53 23.05
N SER A 195 37.63 6.40 22.53
CA SER A 195 36.20 6.27 22.62
C SER A 195 35.60 5.44 21.47
N GLN A 196 35.87 5.83 20.23
CA GLN A 196 35.37 5.12 19.05
C GLN A 196 36.36 4.10 18.49
N TYR A 197 37.66 4.36 18.59
CA TYR A 197 38.72 3.46 18.18
C TYR A 197 39.90 3.55 19.16
N ASP A 198 40.70 2.46 19.22
CA ASP A 198 41.89 2.41 20.03
C ASP A 198 43.06 2.92 19.20
N GLY A 199 43.87 3.87 19.75
CA GLY A 199 44.93 4.52 19.01
C GLY A 199 44.40 5.51 17.97
N TYR A 200 44.73 5.31 16.71
CA TYR A 200 44.41 6.18 15.61
C TYR A 200 43.52 5.50 14.56
N LEU A 201 42.72 6.28 13.84
CA LEU A 201 41.94 5.81 12.71
C LEU A 201 42.86 5.61 11.49
N THR A 202 42.85 4.42 10.93
CA THR A 202 43.63 4.05 9.74
C THR A 202 42.73 4.08 8.50
N TYR A 203 43.31 4.24 7.32
CA TYR A 203 42.57 4.37 6.05
C TYR A 203 41.67 3.16 5.75
N ASP A 204 42.11 1.95 6.09
CA ASP A 204 41.36 0.70 5.87
C ASP A 204 40.02 0.63 6.59
N LYS A 205 39.85 1.42 7.66
CA LYS A 205 38.57 1.52 8.41
C LYS A 205 37.62 2.60 7.87
N ILE A 206 38.14 3.46 6.99
CA ILE A 206 37.32 4.52 6.37
C ILE A 206 36.47 3.95 5.24
N ILE A 207 35.17 4.08 5.32
CA ILE A 207 34.21 3.67 4.29
C ILE A 207 34.25 4.66 3.13
N GLY A 208 34.37 5.96 3.42
CA GLY A 208 34.41 7.03 2.46
C GLY A 208 34.10 8.40 3.07
N TRP A 209 33.83 9.39 2.23
CA TRP A 209 33.60 10.78 2.60
C TRP A 209 32.23 11.27 2.14
N TYR A 210 31.72 12.29 2.81
CA TYR A 210 30.46 12.93 2.46
C TYR A 210 30.54 13.66 1.11
N ASN A 211 29.73 13.23 0.15
CA ASN A 211 29.78 13.69 -1.23
C ASN A 211 28.82 14.86 -1.55
N GLY A 212 28.23 15.50 -0.54
CA GLY A 212 27.31 16.62 -0.72
C GLY A 212 25.83 16.23 -0.81
N VAL A 213 25.50 14.94 -0.94
CA VAL A 213 24.10 14.49 -1.00
C VAL A 213 23.52 14.35 0.41
N ARG A 214 22.46 15.09 0.70
CA ARG A 214 21.72 15.03 1.98
C ARG A 214 20.22 15.05 1.74
N ILE A 215 19.51 14.14 2.37
CA ILE A 215 18.04 14.10 2.41
C ILE A 215 17.61 14.26 3.87
N LYS A 216 17.07 15.41 4.21
CA LYS A 216 16.70 15.76 5.59
C LYS A 216 15.55 14.92 6.09
N GLY A 217 15.71 14.34 7.29
CA GLY A 217 14.66 13.67 8.06
C GLY A 217 14.12 12.36 7.49
N LEU A 218 14.51 11.93 6.29
CA LEU A 218 14.00 10.70 5.69
C LEU A 218 14.46 9.44 6.46
N GLY A 219 15.58 9.52 7.12
CA GLY A 219 16.12 8.46 7.97
C GLY A 219 15.20 8.07 9.14
N VAL A 220 14.26 8.94 9.57
CA VAL A 220 13.30 8.61 10.62
C VAL A 220 12.50 7.35 10.26
N PHE A 221 12.06 7.22 9.01
CA PHE A 221 11.32 6.05 8.55
C PHE A 221 12.21 4.79 8.55
N VAL A 222 13.49 4.93 8.15
CA VAL A 222 14.45 3.83 8.16
C VAL A 222 14.64 3.31 9.58
N ILE A 223 14.93 4.22 10.53
CA ILE A 223 15.17 3.84 11.93
C ILE A 223 13.90 3.31 12.59
N PHE A 224 12.72 3.92 12.28
CA PHE A 224 11.44 3.40 12.75
C PHE A 224 11.22 1.96 12.30
N LEU A 225 11.39 1.67 11.01
CA LEU A 225 11.21 0.32 10.45
C LEU A 225 12.21 -0.69 11.01
N GLN A 226 13.37 -0.25 11.48
CA GLN A 226 14.36 -1.07 12.17
C GLN A 226 14.04 -1.34 13.63
N SER A 227 13.15 -0.56 14.22
CA SER A 227 12.73 -0.71 15.62
C SER A 227 11.77 -1.89 15.80
N PRO A 228 11.66 -2.46 17.00
CA PRO A 228 10.64 -3.48 17.30
C PRO A 228 9.22 -3.01 16.94
N ALA A 229 8.89 -1.75 17.23
CA ALA A 229 7.59 -1.18 16.90
C ALA A 229 7.35 -1.11 15.39
N GLY A 230 8.35 -0.69 14.61
CA GLY A 230 8.27 -0.65 13.16
C GLY A 230 8.10 -2.04 12.54
N ILE A 231 8.84 -3.04 13.03
CA ILE A 231 8.71 -4.44 12.59
C ILE A 231 7.29 -4.96 12.86
N ILE A 232 6.76 -4.74 14.07
CA ILE A 232 5.37 -5.12 14.40
C ILE A 232 4.40 -4.44 13.44
N THR A 233 4.57 -3.14 13.22
CA THR A 233 3.67 -2.38 12.32
C THR A 233 3.67 -2.98 10.92
N VAL A 234 4.84 -3.27 10.35
CA VAL A 234 4.94 -3.87 9.01
C VAL A 234 4.31 -5.25 8.97
N LEU A 235 4.60 -6.12 9.94
CA LEU A 235 4.00 -7.46 10.02
C LEU A 235 2.49 -7.39 10.19
N SER A 236 1.99 -6.44 11.00
CA SER A 236 0.55 -6.21 11.18
C SER A 236 -0.11 -5.75 9.87
N VAL A 237 0.51 -4.84 9.13
CA VAL A 237 -0.01 -4.37 7.83
C VAL A 237 -0.03 -5.52 6.81
N ILE A 238 1.04 -6.30 6.70
CA ILE A 238 1.10 -7.47 5.81
C ILE A 238 -0.01 -8.45 6.18
N TYR A 239 -0.20 -8.72 7.46
CA TYR A 239 -1.27 -9.61 7.94
C TYR A 239 -2.66 -9.06 7.61
N CYS A 240 -2.91 -7.75 7.81
CA CYS A 240 -4.17 -7.11 7.43
C CYS A 240 -4.45 -7.22 5.93
N LEU A 241 -3.45 -6.98 5.08
CA LEU A 241 -3.59 -7.11 3.63
C LEU A 241 -3.92 -8.54 3.22
N PHE A 242 -3.22 -9.53 3.80
CA PHE A 242 -3.50 -10.95 3.55
C PHE A 242 -4.92 -11.33 3.97
N MET A 243 -5.36 -10.92 5.16
CA MET A 243 -6.71 -11.19 5.64
C MET A 243 -7.78 -10.47 4.82
N PHE A 244 -7.52 -9.21 4.44
CA PHE A 244 -8.40 -8.46 3.56
C PHE A 244 -8.59 -9.20 2.22
N ASP A 245 -7.51 -9.63 1.58
CA ASP A 245 -7.57 -10.38 0.31
C ASP A 245 -8.33 -11.71 0.50
N HIS A 246 -8.02 -12.47 1.54
CA HIS A 246 -8.65 -13.75 1.84
C HIS A 246 -10.18 -13.63 2.04
N PHE A 247 -10.63 -12.68 2.86
CA PHE A 247 -12.06 -12.50 3.13
C PHE A 247 -12.77 -11.77 2.00
N SER A 248 -12.13 -10.77 1.40
CA SER A 248 -12.68 -10.04 0.25
C SER A 248 -12.93 -10.97 -0.93
N SER A 249 -12.03 -11.91 -1.21
CA SER A 249 -12.22 -12.86 -2.31
C SER A 249 -13.44 -13.75 -2.12
N LYS A 250 -13.72 -14.19 -0.89
CA LYS A 250 -14.93 -14.96 -0.56
C LYS A 250 -16.20 -14.13 -0.71
N TYR A 251 -16.14 -12.87 -0.25
CA TYR A 251 -17.26 -11.95 -0.38
C TYR A 251 -17.53 -11.60 -1.85
N VAL A 252 -16.50 -11.28 -2.62
CA VAL A 252 -16.60 -11.03 -4.07
C VAL A 252 -17.16 -12.25 -4.80
N LYS A 253 -16.75 -13.47 -4.42
CA LYS A 253 -17.29 -14.69 -4.99
C LYS A 253 -18.79 -14.83 -4.70
N ALA A 254 -19.21 -14.61 -3.46
CA ALA A 254 -20.64 -14.64 -3.08
C ALA A 254 -21.46 -13.58 -3.87
N ILE A 255 -20.94 -12.34 -3.98
CA ILE A 255 -21.57 -11.30 -4.82
C ILE A 255 -21.66 -11.76 -6.27
N THR A 256 -20.57 -12.28 -6.85
CA THR A 256 -20.56 -12.70 -8.25
C THR A 256 -21.54 -13.84 -8.51
N GLU A 257 -21.58 -14.84 -7.63
CA GLU A 257 -22.53 -15.94 -7.72
C GLU A 257 -23.97 -15.43 -7.64
N ARG A 258 -24.26 -14.55 -6.68
CA ARG A 258 -25.62 -13.97 -6.53
C ARG A 258 -25.99 -13.07 -7.71
N THR A 259 -25.09 -12.19 -8.14
CA THR A 259 -25.31 -11.32 -9.32
C THR A 259 -25.52 -12.15 -10.59
N ASN A 260 -24.71 -13.20 -10.81
CA ASN A 260 -24.90 -14.08 -11.96
C ASN A 260 -26.25 -14.81 -11.94
N MET A 261 -26.71 -15.21 -10.75
CA MET A 261 -28.02 -15.79 -10.60
C MET A 261 -29.12 -14.76 -10.93
N LEU A 262 -29.05 -13.54 -10.39
CA LEU A 262 -30.00 -12.48 -10.64
C LEU A 262 -30.01 -12.05 -12.11
N VAL A 263 -28.84 -11.93 -12.75
CA VAL A 263 -28.73 -11.61 -14.19
C VAL A 263 -29.37 -12.70 -15.04
N LYS A 264 -29.14 -13.98 -14.73
CA LYS A 264 -29.79 -15.09 -15.43
C LYS A 264 -31.32 -15.08 -15.27
N LEU A 265 -31.81 -14.69 -14.09
CA LEU A 265 -33.22 -14.55 -13.81
C LEU A 265 -33.86 -13.35 -14.54
N ILE A 266 -33.10 -12.29 -14.82
CA ILE A 266 -33.56 -11.05 -15.47
C ILE A 266 -33.29 -11.06 -16.98
N ASP A 267 -32.24 -11.76 -17.46
CA ASP A 267 -31.88 -11.84 -18.87
C ASP A 267 -32.77 -12.86 -19.60
N TYR A 268 -33.88 -12.36 -20.15
CA TYR A 268 -34.79 -13.17 -20.93
C TYR A 268 -34.38 -13.11 -22.40
N ASP A 269 -33.87 -14.22 -22.93
CA ASP A 269 -33.55 -14.34 -24.35
C ASP A 269 -34.74 -14.83 -25.18
N LEU A 270 -35.46 -13.90 -25.77
CA LEU A 270 -36.55 -14.24 -26.74
C LEU A 270 -36.01 -14.88 -28.04
N GLY A 271 -34.70 -14.78 -28.32
CA GLY A 271 -34.09 -15.29 -29.54
C GLY A 271 -33.91 -16.81 -29.55
N SER A 272 -33.97 -17.45 -28.36
CA SER A 272 -33.75 -18.90 -28.22
C SER A 272 -35.05 -19.67 -28.01
N GLN A 273 -36.22 -19.06 -28.14
CA GLN A 273 -37.49 -19.74 -27.95
C GLN A 273 -37.91 -20.56 -29.16
N ASP A 274 -37.40 -21.78 -29.26
CA ASP A 274 -38.23 -22.87 -29.72
C ASP A 274 -39.25 -23.17 -28.60
N ALA A 275 -40.46 -22.61 -28.79
CA ALA A 275 -41.51 -22.62 -27.78
C ALA A 275 -42.14 -24.01 -27.47
N SER A 276 -41.45 -25.09 -27.77
CA SER A 276 -42.03 -26.44 -27.74
C SER A 276 -41.69 -27.29 -26.52
N GLU A 277 -40.81 -26.88 -25.62
CA GLU A 277 -40.45 -27.73 -24.49
C GLU A 277 -40.21 -27.01 -23.15
N VAL A 278 -41.13 -26.19 -22.69
CA VAL A 278 -41.10 -25.80 -21.27
C VAL A 278 -42.14 -26.60 -20.51
N THR A 279 -41.71 -27.68 -19.92
CA THR A 279 -42.55 -28.57 -19.11
C THR A 279 -42.43 -28.31 -17.61
N SER A 280 -41.71 -27.28 -17.17
CA SER A 280 -41.59 -26.97 -15.77
C SER A 280 -42.67 -25.98 -15.30
N GLN A 281 -43.19 -26.22 -14.11
CA GLN A 281 -44.30 -25.47 -13.52
C GLN A 281 -43.82 -24.58 -12.35
N TYR A 282 -42.54 -24.24 -12.33
CA TYR A 282 -42.00 -23.45 -11.24
C TYR A 282 -42.16 -21.96 -11.51
N HIS A 283 -42.94 -21.29 -10.66
CA HIS A 283 -43.12 -19.83 -10.72
C HIS A 283 -42.48 -19.20 -9.50
N GLU A 284 -41.60 -18.26 -9.70
CA GLU A 284 -41.04 -17.43 -8.65
C GLU A 284 -41.50 -15.98 -8.81
N THR A 285 -41.72 -15.31 -7.69
CA THR A 285 -42.02 -13.88 -7.67
C THR A 285 -41.07 -13.17 -6.73
N LEU A 286 -40.49 -12.07 -7.20
CA LEU A 286 -39.65 -11.17 -6.43
C LEU A 286 -40.32 -9.81 -6.27
N LEU A 287 -40.57 -9.37 -5.05
CA LEU A 287 -41.05 -8.03 -4.78
C LEU A 287 -39.85 -7.07 -4.66
N TYR A 288 -39.73 -6.11 -5.56
CA TYR A 288 -38.65 -5.15 -5.61
C TYR A 288 -39.15 -3.75 -5.89
N LYS A 289 -38.84 -2.77 -5.04
CA LYS A 289 -39.28 -1.35 -5.20
C LYS A 289 -40.74 -1.18 -5.52
N GLY A 290 -41.62 -1.95 -4.87
CA GLY A 290 -43.06 -1.91 -5.12
C GLY A 290 -43.52 -2.56 -6.44
N SER A 291 -42.63 -3.30 -7.09
CA SER A 291 -42.94 -4.04 -8.31
C SER A 291 -42.77 -5.54 -8.05
N ILE A 292 -43.61 -6.33 -8.71
CA ILE A 292 -43.57 -7.81 -8.66
C ILE A 292 -42.91 -8.28 -9.93
N TYR A 293 -41.75 -8.92 -9.80
CA TYR A 293 -41.04 -9.60 -10.88
C TYR A 293 -41.47 -11.05 -10.90
N THR A 294 -41.82 -11.56 -12.05
CA THR A 294 -42.23 -12.94 -12.24
C THR A 294 -41.21 -13.69 -13.04
N PHE A 295 -40.83 -14.88 -12.55
CA PHE A 295 -39.92 -15.80 -13.22
C PHE A 295 -40.66 -17.11 -13.46
N HIS A 296 -40.31 -17.76 -14.56
CA HIS A 296 -40.79 -19.08 -14.91
C HIS A 296 -39.59 -19.97 -15.21
N ASP A 297 -39.40 -21.02 -14.43
CA ASP A 297 -38.23 -21.93 -14.52
C ASP A 297 -36.89 -21.23 -14.41
N GLY A 298 -36.83 -20.20 -13.57
CA GLY A 298 -35.61 -19.38 -13.39
C GLY A 298 -35.39 -18.32 -14.48
N GLU A 299 -36.29 -18.23 -15.46
CA GLU A 299 -36.26 -17.19 -16.50
C GLU A 299 -37.19 -16.03 -16.18
N TYR A 300 -36.74 -14.79 -16.38
CA TYR A 300 -37.54 -13.61 -16.17
C TYR A 300 -38.63 -13.49 -17.21
N VAL A 301 -39.89 -13.53 -16.78
CA VAL A 301 -41.09 -13.42 -17.64
C VAL A 301 -41.57 -11.99 -17.73
N GLY A 302 -41.49 -11.25 -16.63
CA GLY A 302 -41.94 -9.86 -16.62
C GLY A 302 -42.04 -9.26 -15.23
N LYS A 303 -42.36 -7.98 -15.21
CA LYS A 303 -42.55 -7.17 -14.01
C LYS A 303 -43.90 -6.52 -14.05
N GLU A 304 -44.59 -6.55 -12.92
CA GLU A 304 -45.84 -5.79 -12.73
C GLU A 304 -45.64 -4.71 -11.67
N CYS A 305 -46.05 -3.49 -11.97
CA CYS A 305 -46.01 -2.37 -11.06
C CYS A 305 -47.35 -1.60 -11.13
N ASN A 306 -47.52 -0.63 -10.22
CA ASN A 306 -48.78 0.15 -10.16
C ASN A 306 -49.13 0.86 -11.49
N ASP A 307 -48.10 1.24 -12.27
CA ASP A 307 -48.25 2.02 -13.51
C ASP A 307 -48.20 1.16 -14.77
N GLY A 308 -48.03 -0.17 -14.67
CA GLY A 308 -47.96 -1.04 -15.82
C GLY A 308 -47.07 -2.27 -15.58
N TYR A 309 -46.60 -2.83 -16.65
CA TYR A 309 -45.67 -3.95 -16.60
C TYR A 309 -44.52 -3.78 -17.58
N GLU A 310 -43.40 -4.41 -17.28
CA GLU A 310 -42.15 -4.38 -18.07
C GLU A 310 -41.76 -5.80 -18.44
N LYS A 311 -41.25 -5.95 -19.67
CA LYS A 311 -40.52 -7.12 -20.12
C LYS A 311 -39.15 -6.72 -20.61
N VAL A 312 -38.14 -7.44 -20.18
CA VAL A 312 -36.77 -7.18 -20.57
C VAL A 312 -36.29 -8.25 -21.54
N PHE A 313 -35.76 -7.82 -22.66
CA PHE A 313 -35.15 -8.67 -23.69
C PHE A 313 -33.67 -8.31 -23.82
N LYS A 314 -32.85 -9.21 -24.33
CA LYS A 314 -31.41 -9.07 -24.45
C LYS A 314 -30.88 -7.68 -24.83
N ASN A 315 -31.55 -6.96 -25.70
CA ASN A 315 -31.21 -5.61 -26.15
C ASN A 315 -32.38 -4.64 -26.16
N HIS A 316 -33.50 -5.02 -25.57
CA HIS A 316 -34.71 -4.22 -25.58
C HIS A 316 -35.45 -4.35 -24.25
N MET A 317 -35.97 -3.26 -23.79
CA MET A 317 -36.87 -3.18 -22.66
C MET A 317 -38.23 -2.74 -23.17
N ILE A 318 -39.27 -3.52 -22.94
CA ILE A 318 -40.66 -3.20 -23.30
C ILE A 318 -41.39 -2.85 -22.03
N PHE A 319 -41.82 -1.61 -21.94
CA PHE A 319 -42.64 -1.13 -20.84
C PHE A 319 -44.05 -0.87 -21.35
N VAL A 320 -45.04 -1.49 -20.72
CA VAL A 320 -46.44 -1.30 -21.01
C VAL A 320 -47.06 -0.49 -19.87
N LYS A 321 -47.38 0.76 -20.13
CA LYS A 321 -48.07 1.64 -19.19
C LYS A 321 -49.56 1.46 -19.32
N LYS A 322 -50.27 1.27 -18.20
CA LYS A 322 -51.71 1.22 -18.12
C LYS A 322 -52.25 2.56 -17.62
N GLU A 323 -52.88 3.35 -18.47
CA GLU A 323 -53.50 4.62 -18.09
C GLU A 323 -54.95 4.70 -18.64
N ASN A 324 -55.89 4.87 -17.76
CA ASN A 324 -57.31 5.08 -18.14
C ASN A 324 -57.87 4.04 -19.13
N GLY A 325 -57.53 2.78 -18.96
CA GLY A 325 -58.00 1.70 -19.83
C GLY A 325 -57.32 1.60 -21.20
N LYS A 326 -56.33 2.43 -21.45
CA LYS A 326 -55.45 2.35 -22.64
C LYS A 326 -54.07 1.87 -22.28
N ASN A 327 -53.46 1.05 -23.12
CA ASN A 327 -52.12 0.58 -22.95
C ASN A 327 -51.16 1.36 -23.87
N THR A 328 -50.12 1.95 -23.30
CA THR A 328 -49.03 2.56 -24.06
C THR A 328 -47.83 1.65 -23.97
N VAL A 329 -47.33 1.19 -25.09
CA VAL A 329 -46.14 0.30 -25.17
C VAL A 329 -44.96 1.15 -25.55
N THR A 330 -43.96 1.17 -24.69
CA THR A 330 -42.65 1.79 -24.96
C THR A 330 -41.61 0.69 -25.13
N VAL A 331 -40.95 0.65 -26.28
CA VAL A 331 -39.87 -0.27 -26.56
C VAL A 331 -38.57 0.53 -26.59
N THR A 332 -37.69 0.28 -25.66
CA THR A 332 -36.38 0.95 -25.56
C THR A 332 -35.27 -0.02 -25.93
N ASN A 333 -34.46 0.35 -26.89
CA ASN A 333 -33.23 -0.42 -27.17
C ASN A 333 -32.16 -0.08 -26.13
N THR A 334 -31.76 -1.05 -25.34
CA THR A 334 -30.81 -0.86 -24.21
C THR A 334 -29.41 -0.51 -24.65
N LYS A 335 -29.05 -0.77 -25.91
CA LYS A 335 -27.71 -0.40 -26.45
C LYS A 335 -27.67 1.02 -27.00
N THR A 336 -28.76 1.47 -27.65
CA THR A 336 -28.77 2.76 -28.34
C THR A 336 -29.56 3.84 -27.58
N ASN A 337 -30.29 3.45 -26.53
CA ASN A 337 -31.21 4.29 -25.79
C ASN A 337 -32.34 4.93 -26.66
N VAL A 338 -32.57 4.36 -27.83
CA VAL A 338 -33.65 4.80 -28.69
C VAL A 338 -34.94 4.13 -28.26
N ALA A 339 -35.97 4.94 -27.97
CA ALA A 339 -37.27 4.45 -27.55
C ALA A 339 -38.31 4.68 -28.66
N PHE A 340 -39.13 3.68 -28.89
CA PHE A 340 -40.31 3.74 -29.76
C PHE A 340 -41.56 3.61 -28.89
N ILE A 341 -42.54 4.50 -29.09
CA ILE A 341 -43.81 4.44 -28.40
C ILE A 341 -44.88 3.92 -29.38
N ILE A 342 -45.53 2.85 -29.00
CA ILE A 342 -46.63 2.23 -29.76
C ILE A 342 -47.89 2.43 -28.93
N LEU A 343 -48.84 3.14 -29.48
CA LEU A 343 -50.17 3.26 -28.87
C LEU A 343 -50.98 2.03 -29.28
N ALA A 344 -51.28 1.16 -28.33
CA ALA A 344 -52.23 0.07 -28.54
C ALA A 344 -53.66 0.59 -28.25
N HIS A 345 -54.49 0.58 -29.24
CA HIS A 345 -55.91 0.90 -29.14
C HIS A 345 -56.71 -0.27 -28.57
#